data_b7e0e43fcca0f5aa194546ceaeb044c2
#
_entry.id   b7e0e43fcca0f5aa194546ceaeb044c2
#
_cell.length_a   1.000
_cell.length_b   1.000
_cell.length_c   1.000
_cell.angle_alpha   90.00
_cell.angle_beta   90.00
_cell.angle_gamma   90.00
#
_symmetry.space_group_name_H-M   'P 1'
#
loop_
_entity.id
_entity.type
_entity.pdbx_description
1 polymer ?
#
loop_
_entity_poly.entity_id
_entity_poly.type
_entity_poly.pdbx_seq_one_letter_code
_entity_poly.pdbx_strand_id
1 'polypeptide(L)'
;MRTILPALLLTASALLIGAMPAPAAAQDAGDAARGQTLADTCMGCHGIPGYRNAYPSYAVPELAGQHPEYLYIALQGYKAQTRKHETMYAQAATLSDQD
;
A
#
# COMPACT_ATOMS: atom_id res chain seq x y z
N MET A 1 -45.64 62.37 -19.58
CA MET A 1 -44.38 62.13 -18.89
C MET A 1 -44.37 60.71 -18.38
N ARG A 2 -43.60 59.80 -19.03
CA ARG A 2 -43.47 58.40 -18.67
C ARG A 2 -42.04 58.20 -18.15
N THR A 3 -41.90 57.97 -16.88
CA THR A 3 -40.65 57.66 -16.22
C THR A 3 -40.33 56.19 -16.37
N ILE A 4 -39.25 55.87 -17.06
CA ILE A 4 -38.73 54.50 -17.22
C ILE A 4 -37.68 54.25 -16.12
N LEU A 5 -38.00 53.34 -15.21
CA LEU A 5 -37.00 52.84 -14.23
C LEU A 5 -36.10 51.80 -14.91
N PRO A 6 -34.77 51.89 -14.78
CA PRO A 6 -33.89 50.81 -15.18
C PRO A 6 -33.88 49.67 -14.13
N ALA A 7 -34.16 48.46 -14.59
CA ALA A 7 -34.03 47.27 -13.80
C ALA A 7 -32.52 46.92 -13.57
N LEU A 8 -32.10 46.90 -12.32
CA LEU A 8 -30.76 46.50 -11.90
C LEU A 8 -30.69 44.97 -11.94
N LEU A 9 -29.98 44.41 -12.94
CA LEU A 9 -29.66 42.97 -13.01
C LEU A 9 -28.47 42.68 -12.05
N LEU A 10 -28.76 42.10 -10.88
CA LEU A 10 -27.73 41.55 -10.02
C LEU A 10 -27.30 40.19 -10.58
N THR A 11 -26.10 40.13 -11.16
CA THR A 11 -25.43 38.90 -11.53
C THR A 11 -24.77 38.31 -10.30
N ALA A 12 -25.36 37.22 -9.75
CA ALA A 12 -24.75 36.45 -8.71
C ALA A 12 -23.61 35.58 -9.29
N SER A 13 -22.37 35.98 -9.08
CA SER A 13 -21.20 35.17 -9.41
C SER A 13 -21.04 34.06 -8.36
N ALA A 14 -21.40 32.84 -8.71
CA ALA A 14 -21.14 31.66 -7.87
C ALA A 14 -19.63 31.37 -7.89
N LEU A 15 -18.94 31.56 -6.77
CA LEU A 15 -17.57 31.08 -6.56
C LEU A 15 -17.61 29.53 -6.48
N LEU A 16 -17.15 28.86 -7.53
CA LEU A 16 -16.81 27.44 -7.50
C LEU A 16 -15.52 27.28 -6.69
N ILE A 17 -15.64 27.02 -5.40
CA ILE A 17 -14.52 26.57 -4.57
C ILE A 17 -14.22 25.15 -4.98
N GLY A 18 -13.23 24.99 -5.87
CA GLY A 18 -12.71 23.67 -6.26
C GLY A 18 -12.14 22.98 -5.02
N ALA A 19 -12.71 21.86 -4.63
CA ALA A 19 -12.13 20.99 -3.60
C ALA A 19 -10.77 20.47 -4.13
N MET A 20 -9.66 21.01 -3.60
CA MET A 20 -8.33 20.45 -3.86
C MET A 20 -8.31 19.03 -3.26
N PRO A 21 -7.89 18.00 -4.03
CA PRO A 21 -7.66 16.69 -3.44
C PRO A 21 -6.62 16.84 -2.32
N ALA A 22 -6.96 16.37 -1.12
CA ALA A 22 -6.00 16.29 -0.04
C ALA A 22 -4.81 15.42 -0.50
N PRO A 23 -3.55 15.81 -0.21
CA PRO A 23 -2.42 14.95 -0.51
C PRO A 23 -2.67 13.60 0.17
N ALA A 24 -2.60 12.51 -0.60
CA ALA A 24 -2.58 11.17 -0.03
C ALA A 24 -1.45 11.15 1.01
N ALA A 25 -1.77 10.78 2.26
CA ALA A 25 -0.77 10.66 3.29
C ALA A 25 0.34 9.76 2.73
N ALA A 26 1.56 10.30 2.62
CA ALA A 26 2.72 9.50 2.28
C ALA A 26 2.77 8.39 3.34
N GLN A 27 2.65 7.14 2.91
CA GLN A 27 2.92 6.02 3.80
C GLN A 27 4.34 6.25 4.32
N ASP A 28 4.49 6.31 5.64
CA ASP A 28 5.80 6.51 6.25
C ASP A 28 6.76 5.48 5.62
N ALA A 29 7.82 5.98 5.01
CA ALA A 29 8.82 5.11 4.42
C ALA A 29 9.34 4.19 5.52
N GLY A 30 9.31 2.87 5.26
CA GLY A 30 9.78 1.88 6.21
C GLY A 30 11.25 2.06 6.57
N ASP A 31 11.73 1.37 7.61
CA ASP A 31 13.14 1.34 7.98
C ASP A 31 13.88 0.28 7.16
N ALA A 32 14.50 0.70 6.07
CA ALA A 32 15.21 -0.19 5.16
C ALA A 32 16.40 -0.93 5.81
N ALA A 33 17.09 -0.31 6.76
CA ALA A 33 18.23 -0.95 7.44
C ALA A 33 17.75 -2.06 8.38
N ARG A 34 16.68 -1.80 9.11
CA ARG A 34 16.03 -2.79 9.96
C ARG A 34 15.39 -3.89 9.11
N GLY A 35 14.68 -3.52 8.05
CA GLY A 35 14.05 -4.47 7.12
C GLY A 35 15.07 -5.40 6.47
N GLN A 36 16.25 -4.91 6.09
CA GLN A 36 17.34 -5.74 5.57
C GLN A 36 17.75 -6.83 6.57
N THR A 37 17.90 -6.49 7.84
CA THR A 37 18.24 -7.46 8.90
C THR A 37 17.14 -8.51 9.08
N LEU A 38 15.88 -8.09 9.07
CA LEU A 38 14.74 -8.99 9.22
C LEU A 38 14.56 -9.91 7.99
N ALA A 39 14.92 -9.43 6.82
CA ALA A 39 14.81 -10.17 5.57
C ALA A 39 15.74 -11.39 5.49
N ASP A 40 16.77 -11.48 6.31
CA ASP A 40 17.67 -12.65 6.37
C ASP A 40 16.86 -13.95 6.61
N THR A 41 15.85 -13.90 7.45
CA THR A 41 14.95 -15.04 7.68
C THR A 41 14.16 -15.43 6.43
N CYS A 42 13.78 -14.47 5.62
CA CYS A 42 13.03 -14.69 4.38
C CYS A 42 13.89 -15.38 3.33
N MET A 43 15.17 -15.02 3.25
CA MET A 43 16.10 -15.51 2.24
C MET A 43 16.39 -17.01 2.35
N GLY A 44 16.16 -17.62 3.50
CA GLY A 44 16.28 -19.07 3.69
C GLY A 44 15.32 -19.90 2.82
N CYS A 45 14.22 -19.29 2.37
CA CYS A 45 13.27 -19.89 1.43
C CYS A 45 13.22 -19.11 0.11
N HIS A 46 13.02 -17.79 0.19
CA HIS A 46 12.77 -16.94 -0.96
C HIS A 46 14.03 -16.51 -1.74
N GLY A 47 15.20 -16.78 -1.22
CA GLY A 47 16.47 -16.52 -1.89
C GLY A 47 17.04 -17.72 -2.66
N ILE A 48 16.37 -18.86 -2.67
CA ILE A 48 16.84 -20.09 -3.30
C ILE A 48 16.10 -20.29 -4.63
N PRO A 49 16.80 -20.21 -5.77
CA PRO A 49 16.18 -20.41 -7.08
C PRO A 49 15.47 -21.79 -7.18
N GLY A 50 14.22 -21.76 -7.63
CA GLY A 50 13.42 -22.96 -7.83
C GLY A 50 13.03 -23.73 -6.56
N TYR A 51 13.19 -23.13 -5.39
CA TYR A 51 12.88 -23.80 -4.13
C TYR A 51 11.41 -24.21 -4.02
N ARG A 52 11.21 -25.41 -3.50
CA ARG A 52 9.88 -25.97 -3.21
C ARG A 52 9.85 -26.56 -1.81
N ASN A 53 8.73 -26.36 -1.13
CA ASN A 53 8.50 -27.04 0.16
C ASN A 53 8.40 -28.56 -0.04
N ALA A 54 8.81 -29.29 1.01
CA ALA A 54 8.76 -30.75 0.99
C ALA A 54 7.32 -31.30 1.13
N TYR A 55 6.54 -30.72 2.06
CA TYR A 55 5.16 -31.17 2.32
C TYR A 55 4.33 -30.08 3.01
N PRO A 56 3.18 -29.66 2.40
CA PRO A 56 2.83 -29.94 1.01
C PRO A 56 3.81 -29.30 0.04
N SER A 57 4.00 -29.93 -1.12
CA SER A 57 4.94 -29.43 -2.13
C SER A 57 4.32 -28.27 -2.90
N TYR A 58 4.85 -27.06 -2.71
CA TYR A 58 4.53 -25.87 -3.51
C TYR A 58 5.78 -25.05 -3.78
N ALA A 59 5.75 -24.31 -4.89
CA ALA A 59 6.85 -23.44 -5.26
C ALA A 59 6.91 -22.21 -4.33
N VAL A 60 8.10 -21.90 -3.86
CA VAL A 60 8.37 -20.68 -3.09
C VAL A 60 8.80 -19.60 -4.08
N PRO A 61 8.10 -18.48 -4.19
CA PRO A 61 8.47 -17.43 -5.14
C PRO A 61 9.75 -16.72 -4.72
N GLU A 62 10.60 -16.38 -5.70
CA GLU A 62 11.71 -15.49 -5.48
C GLU A 62 11.20 -14.05 -5.25
N LEU A 63 11.79 -13.33 -4.28
CA LEU A 63 11.41 -11.96 -3.96
C LEU A 63 12.28 -10.92 -4.69
N ALA A 64 13.46 -11.30 -5.16
CA ALA A 64 14.36 -10.41 -5.85
C ALA A 64 13.69 -9.79 -7.10
N GLY A 65 13.79 -8.47 -7.24
CA GLY A 65 13.17 -7.74 -8.34
C GLY A 65 11.68 -7.47 -8.23
N GLN A 66 11.02 -7.91 -7.15
CA GLN A 66 9.61 -7.60 -6.91
C GLN A 66 9.41 -6.15 -6.45
N HIS A 67 8.27 -5.55 -6.79
CA HIS A 67 7.93 -4.21 -6.36
C HIS A 67 7.75 -4.12 -4.84
N PRO A 68 8.41 -3.17 -4.15
CA PRO A 68 8.32 -3.02 -2.69
C PRO A 68 6.88 -2.89 -2.18
N GLU A 69 6.07 -2.11 -2.85
CA GLU A 69 4.66 -1.92 -2.51
C GLU A 69 3.87 -3.23 -2.57
N TYR A 70 4.12 -4.07 -3.58
CA TYR A 70 3.50 -5.38 -3.66
C TYR A 70 3.92 -6.28 -2.50
N LEU A 71 5.20 -6.26 -2.11
CA LEU A 71 5.70 -7.03 -0.97
C LEU A 71 5.01 -6.60 0.33
N TYR A 72 4.89 -5.30 0.54
CA TYR A 72 4.17 -4.74 1.69
C TYR A 72 2.71 -5.22 1.74
N ILE A 73 1.96 -5.04 0.65
CA ILE A 73 0.56 -5.46 0.56
C ILE A 73 0.41 -6.98 0.77
N ALA A 74 1.33 -7.77 0.21
CA ALA A 74 1.31 -9.23 0.37
C ALA A 74 1.52 -9.65 1.83
N LEU A 75 2.49 -9.04 2.53
CA LEU A 75 2.75 -9.30 3.95
C LEU A 75 1.57 -8.87 4.82
N GLN A 76 0.98 -7.72 4.56
CA GLN A 76 -0.24 -7.28 5.24
C GLN A 76 -1.40 -8.27 5.03
N GLY A 77 -1.55 -8.78 3.81
CA GLY A 77 -2.57 -9.79 3.49
C GLY A 77 -2.37 -11.09 4.28
N TYR A 78 -1.13 -11.55 4.44
CA TYR A 78 -0.82 -12.72 5.26
C TYR A 78 -1.07 -12.45 6.74
N LYS A 79 -0.62 -11.30 7.26
CA LYS A 79 -0.82 -10.89 8.65
C LYS A 79 -2.30 -10.79 9.02
N ALA A 80 -3.12 -10.24 8.14
CA ALA A 80 -4.57 -10.12 8.29
C ALA A 80 -5.33 -11.43 7.96
N GLN A 81 -4.64 -12.47 7.51
CA GLN A 81 -5.23 -13.75 7.04
C GLN A 81 -6.25 -13.62 5.90
N THR A 82 -6.25 -12.52 5.17
CA THR A 82 -6.98 -12.37 3.92
C THR A 82 -6.29 -13.15 2.79
N ARG A 83 -4.98 -13.35 2.90
CA ARG A 83 -4.17 -14.23 2.07
C ARG A 83 -3.77 -15.46 2.91
N LYS A 84 -4.30 -16.64 2.57
CA LYS A 84 -4.14 -17.87 3.36
C LYS A 84 -2.83 -18.57 3.07
N HIS A 85 -1.95 -18.66 4.06
CA HIS A 85 -0.73 -19.48 4.04
C HIS A 85 -0.09 -19.46 5.44
N GLU A 86 -0.15 -20.56 6.15
CA GLU A 86 0.24 -20.61 7.58
C GLU A 86 1.70 -20.20 7.82
N THR A 87 2.63 -20.68 6.99
CA THR A 87 4.04 -20.30 7.12
C THR A 87 4.23 -18.79 6.94
N MET A 88 3.59 -18.21 5.92
CA MET A 88 3.70 -16.77 5.65
C MET A 88 2.97 -15.93 6.70
N TYR A 89 1.87 -16.42 7.26
CA TYR A 89 1.24 -15.79 8.41
C TYR A 89 2.21 -15.72 9.60
N ALA A 90 2.86 -16.84 9.94
CA ALA A 90 3.83 -16.88 11.05
C ALA A 90 4.99 -15.89 10.85
N GLN A 91 5.47 -15.72 9.62
CA GLN A 91 6.53 -14.76 9.30
C GLN A 91 6.01 -13.31 9.38
N ALA A 92 4.83 -13.03 8.84
CA ALA A 92 4.30 -11.66 8.78
C ALA A 92 3.72 -11.17 10.11
N ALA A 93 3.26 -12.06 10.98
CA ALA A 93 2.54 -11.71 12.20
C ALA A 93 3.35 -10.86 13.20
N THR A 94 4.67 -11.00 13.19
CA THR A 94 5.58 -10.30 14.11
C THR A 94 6.13 -8.99 13.56
N LEU A 95 5.94 -8.72 12.27
CA LEU A 95 6.42 -7.49 11.62
C LEU A 95 5.51 -6.30 11.94
N SER A 96 6.10 -5.14 12.19
CA SER A 96 5.39 -3.87 12.18
C SER A 96 5.28 -3.31 10.76
N ASP A 97 4.48 -2.28 10.58
CA ASP A 97 4.32 -1.63 9.27
C ASP A 97 5.60 -0.92 8.83
N GLN A 98 6.48 -0.57 9.77
CA GLN A 98 7.79 0.03 9.51
C GLN A 98 8.85 -1.00 9.08
N ASP A 99 8.67 -2.25 9.42
CA ASP A 99 9.56 -3.36 9.05
C ASP A 99 9.35 -3.79 7.60
#